data_b654b07432d13d50d478d41a80eedd0b
#
_entry.id   b654b07432d13d50d478d41a80eedd0b
#
_cell.length_a   1.000
_cell.length_b   1.000
_cell.length_c   1.000
_cell.angle_alpha   90.00
_cell.angle_beta   90.00
_cell.angle_gamma   90.00
#
_symmetry.space_group_name_H-M   'P 1'
#
loop_
_entity.id
_entity.type
_entity.pdbx_description
1 polymer ?
#
loop_
_entity_poly.entity_id
_entity_poly.type
_entity_poly.pdbx_seq_one_letter_code
_entity_poly.pdbx_strand_id
1 'polypeptide(L)'
;DPMAQFTDVDASSWSYPGIRYCVENGLMSGIGNGLFAPQMTTTRAQMVQILYNLAGDPEVSGTTPFTDLTDDWYQDAVLWGYQTGVVAGTSETTFSPNDPVTREQAAVLLMGYAEKIAQVDLSGAQADLSRFPDGDQVSDWARTQMSAAVALGLISGVPIDGRDYLCPQDSATREQVATILMAFCRNVLHKP
;
A
#
# COMPACT_ATOMS: atom_id res chain seq x y z
N ASP A 1 -14.09 13.17 17.21
CA ASP A 1 -12.79 12.62 16.81
C ASP A 1 -12.98 11.22 16.23
N PRO A 2 -12.70 11.00 14.94
CA PRO A 2 -12.90 9.68 14.29
C PRO A 2 -12.00 8.58 14.88
N MET A 3 -10.95 8.97 15.61
CA MET A 3 -10.07 8.00 16.29
C MET A 3 -10.63 7.48 17.60
N ALA A 4 -11.61 8.17 18.20
CA ALA A 4 -12.21 7.78 19.49
C ALA A 4 -12.94 6.42 19.44
N GLN A 5 -13.26 5.94 18.24
CA GLN A 5 -13.89 4.63 18.04
C GLN A 5 -12.94 3.44 18.24
N PHE A 6 -11.61 3.67 18.21
CA PHE A 6 -10.63 2.58 18.26
C PHE A 6 -10.02 2.44 19.66
N THR A 7 -10.05 1.22 20.18
CA THR A 7 -9.51 0.90 21.51
C THR A 7 -8.09 0.33 21.45
N ASP A 8 -7.61 -0.03 20.26
CA ASP A 8 -6.33 -0.67 20.01
C ASP A 8 -5.29 0.22 19.32
N VAL A 9 -5.55 1.53 19.23
CA VAL A 9 -4.62 2.51 18.65
C VAL A 9 -4.16 3.47 19.74
N ASP A 10 -2.87 3.45 20.03
CA ASP A 10 -2.25 4.35 21.03
C ASP A 10 -1.86 5.67 20.35
N ALA A 11 -2.34 6.79 20.91
CA ALA A 11 -2.03 8.12 20.40
C ALA A 11 -0.53 8.49 20.46
N SER A 12 0.25 7.82 21.28
CA SER A 12 1.71 7.96 21.36
C SER A 12 2.49 7.07 20.40
N SER A 13 1.80 6.16 19.68
CA SER A 13 2.43 5.26 18.74
C SER A 13 2.98 6.02 17.52
N TRP A 14 4.10 5.53 16.98
CA TRP A 14 4.71 6.05 15.75
C TRP A 14 3.76 6.03 14.55
N SER A 15 2.83 5.08 14.53
CA SER A 15 1.87 4.87 13.44
C SER A 15 0.59 5.73 13.56
N TYR A 16 0.35 6.32 14.72
CA TYR A 16 -0.88 7.08 14.98
C TYR A 16 -1.17 8.17 13.95
N PRO A 17 -0.20 9.01 13.54
CA PRO A 17 -0.46 10.04 12.54
C PRO A 17 -0.91 9.46 11.19
N GLY A 18 -0.31 8.35 10.77
CA GLY A 18 -0.68 7.66 9.52
C GLY A 18 -2.06 7.05 9.58
N ILE A 19 -2.38 6.35 10.68
CA ILE A 19 -3.70 5.75 10.90
C ILE A 19 -4.77 6.85 10.91
N ARG A 20 -4.55 7.90 11.68
CA ARG A 20 -5.48 9.04 11.75
C ARG A 20 -5.72 9.65 10.38
N TYR A 21 -4.65 9.92 9.63
CA TYR A 21 -4.74 10.46 8.27
C TYR A 21 -5.61 9.57 7.37
N CYS A 22 -5.37 8.27 7.37
CA CYS A 22 -6.11 7.34 6.53
C CYS A 22 -7.58 7.24 6.92
N VAL A 23 -7.89 7.26 8.21
CA VAL A 23 -9.27 7.20 8.70
C VAL A 23 -10.02 8.50 8.38
N GLU A 24 -9.41 9.66 8.64
CA GLU A 24 -10.02 10.98 8.36
C GLU A 24 -10.27 11.20 6.86
N ASN A 25 -9.44 10.62 6.00
CA ASN A 25 -9.58 10.76 4.54
C ASN A 25 -10.33 9.59 3.88
N GLY A 26 -10.90 8.67 4.65
CA GLY A 26 -11.67 7.54 4.11
C GLY A 26 -10.85 6.52 3.34
N LEU A 27 -9.52 6.49 3.51
CA LEU A 27 -8.63 5.55 2.83
C LEU A 27 -8.63 4.17 3.50
N MET A 28 -8.69 4.16 4.82
CA MET A 28 -8.76 2.95 5.64
C MET A 28 -9.84 3.08 6.70
N SER A 29 -10.42 1.97 7.08
CA SER A 29 -11.42 1.88 8.15
C SER A 29 -11.02 0.81 9.16
N GLY A 30 -11.73 0.77 10.29
CA GLY A 30 -11.59 -0.33 11.26
C GLY A 30 -12.11 -1.65 10.73
N ILE A 31 -11.80 -2.70 11.46
CA ILE A 31 -12.23 -4.08 11.16
C ILE A 31 -13.49 -4.50 11.92
N GLY A 32 -14.10 -3.58 12.66
CA GLY A 32 -15.26 -3.84 13.52
C GLY A 32 -14.88 -3.90 14.99
N ASN A 33 -15.89 -3.93 15.86
CA ASN A 33 -15.75 -4.05 17.31
C ASN A 33 -14.84 -3.00 17.97
N GLY A 34 -14.73 -1.80 17.38
CA GLY A 34 -13.86 -0.76 17.89
C GLY A 34 -12.37 -1.02 17.68
N LEU A 35 -12.02 -1.85 16.69
CA LEU A 35 -10.62 -2.21 16.39
C LEU A 35 -10.19 -1.68 15.03
N PHE A 36 -9.00 -1.13 14.96
CA PHE A 36 -8.28 -0.83 13.72
C PHE A 36 -7.37 -1.97 13.30
N ALA A 37 -6.88 -2.76 14.27
CA ALA A 37 -5.93 -3.84 14.11
C ALA A 37 -4.60 -3.40 13.44
N PRO A 38 -3.83 -2.51 14.08
CA PRO A 38 -2.62 -1.92 13.47
C PRO A 38 -1.58 -2.96 13.02
N GLN A 39 -1.42 -4.05 13.79
CA GLN A 39 -0.41 -5.08 13.54
C GLN A 39 -0.89 -6.22 12.62
N MET A 40 -2.17 -6.21 12.26
CA MET A 40 -2.71 -7.18 11.29
C MET A 40 -2.11 -6.93 9.92
N THR A 41 -1.84 -7.98 9.15
CA THR A 41 -1.37 -7.85 7.77
C THR A 41 -2.46 -7.26 6.88
N THR A 42 -2.05 -6.51 5.87
CA THR A 42 -2.93 -5.98 4.83
C THR A 42 -3.01 -6.99 3.69
N THR A 43 -4.21 -7.35 3.25
CA THR A 43 -4.37 -8.23 2.09
C THR A 43 -4.18 -7.47 0.78
N ARG A 44 -3.90 -8.21 -0.30
CA ARG A 44 -3.81 -7.64 -1.64
C ARG A 44 -5.11 -6.95 -2.05
N ALA A 45 -6.26 -7.55 -1.76
CA ALA A 45 -7.57 -6.95 -2.01
C ALA A 45 -7.78 -5.65 -1.21
N GLN A 46 -7.40 -5.62 0.05
CA GLN A 46 -7.47 -4.40 0.87
C GLN A 46 -6.60 -3.28 0.28
N MET A 47 -5.37 -3.60 -0.14
CA MET A 47 -4.48 -2.59 -0.73
C MET A 47 -5.07 -1.99 -2.01
N VAL A 48 -5.62 -2.81 -2.88
CA VAL A 48 -6.24 -2.33 -4.12
C VAL A 48 -7.50 -1.51 -3.84
N GLN A 49 -8.30 -1.92 -2.86
CA GLN A 49 -9.46 -1.15 -2.42
C GLN A 49 -9.07 0.24 -1.91
N ILE A 50 -7.98 0.35 -1.17
CA ILE A 50 -7.46 1.64 -0.70
C ILE A 50 -7.09 2.53 -1.89
N LEU A 51 -6.39 2.00 -2.89
CA LEU A 51 -6.02 2.75 -4.09
C LEU A 51 -7.25 3.16 -4.93
N TYR A 52 -8.24 2.30 -4.99
CA TYR A 52 -9.52 2.60 -5.63
C TYR A 52 -10.26 3.74 -4.93
N ASN A 53 -10.35 3.70 -3.60
CA ASN A 53 -10.90 4.80 -2.80
C ASN A 53 -10.12 6.10 -3.03
N LEU A 54 -8.78 6.02 -3.07
CA LEU A 54 -7.92 7.18 -3.33
C LEU A 54 -8.18 7.79 -4.73
N ALA A 55 -8.55 6.97 -5.70
CA ALA A 55 -8.92 7.41 -7.03
C ALA A 55 -10.35 8.00 -7.11
N GLY A 56 -11.12 7.94 -6.03
CA GLY A 56 -12.48 8.46 -5.96
C GLY A 56 -13.55 7.49 -6.45
N ASP A 57 -13.30 6.20 -6.31
CA ASP A 57 -14.23 5.12 -6.64
C ASP A 57 -14.84 5.25 -8.06
N PRO A 58 -14.00 5.37 -9.12
CA PRO A 58 -14.50 5.58 -10.46
C PRO A 58 -15.39 4.42 -10.94
N GLU A 59 -16.41 4.72 -11.70
CA GLU A 59 -17.26 3.69 -12.30
C GLU A 59 -16.43 2.76 -13.19
N VAL A 60 -16.68 1.46 -13.08
CA VAL A 60 -16.00 0.42 -13.84
C VAL A 60 -17.03 -0.49 -14.51
N SER A 61 -16.66 -1.06 -15.64
CA SER A 61 -17.47 -2.06 -16.35
C SER A 61 -16.56 -3.03 -17.09
N GLY A 62 -17.02 -4.26 -17.25
CA GLY A 62 -16.26 -5.31 -17.90
C GLY A 62 -15.92 -6.46 -16.95
N THR A 63 -14.89 -7.22 -17.31
CA THR A 63 -14.47 -8.42 -16.57
C THR A 63 -12.96 -8.51 -16.44
N THR A 64 -12.50 -9.27 -15.49
CA THR A 64 -11.11 -9.69 -15.34
C THR A 64 -10.95 -11.16 -15.73
N PRO A 65 -9.72 -11.62 -16.02
CA PRO A 65 -9.45 -13.04 -16.22
C PRO A 65 -9.39 -13.83 -14.90
N PHE A 66 -9.49 -13.16 -13.75
CA PHE A 66 -9.28 -13.79 -12.45
C PHE A 66 -10.47 -14.66 -12.04
N THR A 67 -10.17 -15.87 -11.61
CA THR A 67 -11.17 -16.89 -11.23
C THR A 67 -11.31 -17.04 -9.72
N ASP A 68 -10.49 -16.35 -8.95
CA ASP A 68 -10.41 -16.45 -7.48
C ASP A 68 -11.01 -15.26 -6.73
N LEU A 69 -11.78 -14.42 -7.39
CA LEU A 69 -12.47 -13.29 -6.76
C LEU A 69 -13.82 -13.76 -6.19
N THR A 70 -13.85 -14.06 -4.90
CA THR A 70 -15.00 -14.69 -4.24
C THR A 70 -15.90 -13.72 -3.48
N ASP A 71 -15.39 -12.54 -3.09
CA ASP A 71 -16.12 -11.55 -2.31
C ASP A 71 -16.49 -10.33 -3.16
N ASP A 72 -17.67 -9.79 -2.93
CA ASP A 72 -18.20 -8.67 -3.72
C ASP A 72 -17.52 -7.33 -3.41
N TRP A 73 -17.07 -7.12 -2.17
CA TRP A 73 -16.60 -5.82 -1.71
C TRP A 73 -15.37 -5.27 -2.46
N TYR A 74 -14.54 -6.13 -3.05
CA TYR A 74 -13.34 -5.72 -3.79
C TYR A 74 -13.44 -5.89 -5.31
N GLN A 75 -14.57 -6.36 -5.85
CA GLN A 75 -14.70 -6.68 -7.28
C GLN A 75 -14.41 -5.47 -8.15
N ASP A 76 -15.02 -4.32 -7.85
CA ASP A 76 -14.83 -3.10 -8.64
C ASP A 76 -13.39 -2.57 -8.52
N ALA A 77 -12.82 -2.62 -7.33
CA ALA A 77 -11.44 -2.19 -7.11
C ALA A 77 -10.44 -3.05 -7.90
N VAL A 78 -10.60 -4.37 -7.89
CA VAL A 78 -9.74 -5.28 -8.66
C VAL A 78 -9.92 -5.07 -10.16
N LEU A 79 -11.15 -4.91 -10.62
CA LEU A 79 -11.43 -4.62 -12.04
C LEU A 79 -10.79 -3.30 -12.47
N TRP A 80 -10.96 -2.24 -11.69
CA TRP A 80 -10.32 -0.96 -11.92
C TRP A 80 -8.80 -1.08 -11.99
N GLY A 81 -8.22 -1.75 -11.01
CA GLY A 81 -6.77 -1.94 -10.94
C GLY A 81 -6.22 -2.72 -12.13
N TYR A 82 -6.93 -3.75 -12.55
CA TYR A 82 -6.57 -4.53 -13.73
C TYR A 82 -6.68 -3.70 -15.02
N GLN A 83 -7.77 -2.98 -15.23
CA GLN A 83 -8.02 -2.18 -16.44
C GLN A 83 -7.05 -1.01 -16.56
N THR A 84 -6.68 -0.38 -15.46
CA THR A 84 -5.72 0.74 -15.44
C THR A 84 -4.27 0.27 -15.47
N GLY A 85 -4.01 -1.02 -15.27
CA GLY A 85 -2.67 -1.56 -15.19
C GLY A 85 -1.95 -1.28 -13.87
N VAL A 86 -2.66 -0.75 -12.86
CA VAL A 86 -2.09 -0.51 -11.51
C VAL A 86 -1.81 -1.84 -10.82
N VAL A 87 -2.65 -2.85 -11.03
CA VAL A 87 -2.44 -4.18 -10.48
C VAL A 87 -2.25 -5.22 -11.57
N ALA A 88 -1.46 -6.24 -11.23
CA ALA A 88 -1.35 -7.48 -11.99
C ALA A 88 -1.79 -8.64 -11.10
N GLY A 89 -2.19 -9.75 -11.72
CA GLY A 89 -2.44 -10.99 -11.00
C GLY A 89 -1.16 -11.62 -10.46
N THR A 90 -1.31 -12.59 -9.60
CA THR A 90 -0.22 -13.50 -9.20
C THR A 90 0.04 -14.57 -10.26
N SER A 91 -0.93 -14.76 -11.16
CA SER A 91 -0.83 -15.51 -12.40
C SER A 91 -1.77 -14.88 -13.44
N GLU A 92 -1.86 -15.48 -14.63
CA GLU A 92 -2.81 -15.02 -15.67
C GLU A 92 -4.28 -15.09 -15.21
N THR A 93 -4.62 -16.03 -14.33
CA THR A 93 -6.00 -16.30 -13.91
C THR A 93 -6.25 -16.14 -12.42
N THR A 94 -5.24 -15.77 -11.63
CA THR A 94 -5.38 -15.57 -10.19
C THR A 94 -4.91 -14.18 -9.78
N PHE A 95 -5.68 -13.55 -8.88
CA PHE A 95 -5.32 -12.29 -8.23
C PHE A 95 -4.77 -12.50 -6.83
N SER A 96 -5.16 -13.58 -6.17
CA SER A 96 -4.83 -13.90 -4.78
C SER A 96 -5.28 -12.81 -3.81
N PRO A 97 -6.60 -12.51 -3.75
CA PRO A 97 -7.11 -11.35 -3.01
C PRO A 97 -6.86 -11.41 -1.51
N ASN A 98 -6.84 -12.61 -0.94
CA ASN A 98 -6.70 -12.82 0.50
C ASN A 98 -5.24 -13.03 0.96
N ASP A 99 -4.30 -13.09 0.04
CA ASP A 99 -2.88 -13.16 0.39
C ASP A 99 -2.42 -11.83 0.97
N PRO A 100 -1.51 -11.84 1.97
CA PRO A 100 -0.89 -10.62 2.44
C PRO A 100 -0.14 -9.89 1.33
N VAL A 101 -0.27 -8.56 1.27
CA VAL A 101 0.57 -7.75 0.42
C VAL A 101 1.96 -7.63 1.06
N THR A 102 3.00 -7.89 0.30
CA THR A 102 4.37 -7.70 0.78
C THR A 102 4.78 -6.22 0.68
N ARG A 103 5.82 -5.83 1.42
CA ARG A 103 6.32 -4.46 1.40
C ARG A 103 6.78 -4.03 0.01
N GLU A 104 7.47 -4.91 -0.74
CA GLU A 104 7.85 -4.60 -2.13
C GLU A 104 6.65 -4.57 -3.08
N GLN A 105 5.64 -5.41 -2.88
CA GLN A 105 4.39 -5.35 -3.65
C GLN A 105 3.65 -4.03 -3.40
N ALA A 106 3.60 -3.57 -2.15
CA ALA A 106 2.99 -2.28 -1.81
C ALA A 106 3.71 -1.12 -2.51
N ALA A 107 5.03 -1.13 -2.55
CA ALA A 107 5.81 -0.13 -3.29
C ALA A 107 5.48 -0.14 -4.78
N VAL A 108 5.39 -1.32 -5.41
CA VAL A 108 5.04 -1.45 -6.84
C VAL A 108 3.64 -0.91 -7.11
N LEU A 109 2.66 -1.20 -6.26
CA LEU A 109 1.29 -0.72 -6.41
C LEU A 109 1.20 0.80 -6.28
N LEU A 110 1.87 1.38 -5.30
CA LEU A 110 1.89 2.84 -5.09
C LEU A 110 2.58 3.58 -6.22
N MET A 111 3.72 3.09 -6.68
CA MET A 111 4.44 3.70 -7.80
C MET A 111 3.65 3.54 -9.11
N GLY A 112 2.97 2.41 -9.30
CA GLY A 112 2.06 2.21 -10.42
C GLY A 112 0.90 3.21 -10.41
N TYR A 113 0.30 3.45 -9.25
CA TYR A 113 -0.72 4.48 -9.08
C TYR A 113 -0.17 5.88 -9.42
N ALA A 114 1.00 6.21 -8.89
CA ALA A 114 1.62 7.52 -9.15
C ALA A 114 1.81 7.79 -10.64
N GLU A 115 2.35 6.82 -11.38
CA GLU A 115 2.60 6.97 -12.81
C GLU A 115 1.34 6.92 -13.66
N LYS A 116 0.47 5.93 -13.43
CA LYS A 116 -0.66 5.61 -14.32
C LYS A 116 -1.92 6.39 -14.02
N ILE A 117 -2.17 6.72 -12.77
CA ILE A 117 -3.36 7.44 -12.34
C ILE A 117 -3.05 8.91 -12.09
N ALA A 118 -2.04 9.21 -11.29
CA ALA A 118 -1.67 10.57 -10.92
C ALA A 118 -0.74 11.25 -11.94
N GLN A 119 -0.21 10.50 -12.91
CA GLN A 119 0.67 10.99 -13.98
C GLN A 119 1.92 11.69 -13.44
N VAL A 120 2.48 11.18 -12.35
CA VAL A 120 3.71 11.69 -11.73
C VAL A 120 4.91 11.12 -12.48
N ASP A 121 5.85 11.99 -12.83
CA ASP A 121 7.14 11.57 -13.38
C ASP A 121 8.06 11.09 -12.25
N LEU A 122 8.36 9.79 -12.22
CA LEU A 122 9.22 9.16 -11.24
C LEU A 122 10.67 8.99 -11.71
N SER A 123 11.03 9.45 -12.90
CA SER A 123 12.35 9.22 -13.50
C SER A 123 13.51 9.73 -12.65
N GLY A 124 13.29 10.80 -11.87
CA GLY A 124 14.28 11.36 -10.94
C GLY A 124 14.26 10.75 -9.53
N ALA A 125 13.30 9.89 -9.24
CA ALA A 125 13.14 9.29 -7.91
C ALA A 125 13.95 7.99 -7.82
N GLN A 126 15.22 8.10 -7.41
CA GLN A 126 16.14 6.98 -7.29
C GLN A 126 16.93 7.07 -5.99
N ALA A 127 17.07 5.97 -5.29
CA ALA A 127 17.88 5.82 -4.10
C ALA A 127 18.84 4.63 -4.25
N ASP A 128 19.96 4.71 -3.58
CA ASP A 128 20.90 3.60 -3.48
C ASP A 128 20.40 2.61 -2.42
N LEU A 129 19.87 1.46 -2.85
CA LEU A 129 19.35 0.42 -1.95
C LEU A 129 20.47 -0.34 -1.24
N SER A 130 21.72 -0.23 -1.68
CA SER A 130 22.87 -0.92 -1.04
C SER A 130 23.17 -0.39 0.36
N ARG A 131 22.64 0.77 0.74
CA ARG A 131 22.72 1.29 2.11
C ARG A 131 21.96 0.47 3.14
N PHE A 132 21.01 -0.35 2.68
CA PHE A 132 20.26 -1.28 3.53
C PHE A 132 20.94 -2.65 3.53
N PRO A 133 21.06 -3.31 4.69
CA PRO A 133 21.73 -4.61 4.78
C PRO A 133 21.13 -5.68 3.86
N ASP A 134 19.83 -5.57 3.58
CA ASP A 134 19.05 -6.49 2.73
C ASP A 134 18.62 -5.87 1.38
N GLY A 135 19.27 -4.80 0.96
CA GLY A 135 18.92 -4.11 -0.28
C GLY A 135 19.04 -4.99 -1.53
N ASP A 136 19.94 -5.98 -1.51
CA ASP A 136 20.12 -6.96 -2.58
C ASP A 136 19.01 -8.03 -2.63
N GLN A 137 18.18 -8.13 -1.60
CA GLN A 137 17.06 -9.07 -1.52
C GLN A 137 15.77 -8.56 -2.17
N VAL A 138 15.73 -7.28 -2.56
CA VAL A 138 14.60 -6.75 -3.33
C VAL A 138 14.52 -7.50 -4.66
N SER A 139 13.34 -8.01 -4.98
CA SER A 139 13.09 -8.73 -6.23
C SER A 139 13.36 -7.83 -7.44
N ASP A 140 13.90 -8.37 -8.52
CA ASP A 140 14.24 -7.60 -9.70
C ASP A 140 13.06 -6.81 -10.27
N TRP A 141 11.86 -7.41 -10.27
CA TRP A 141 10.63 -6.78 -10.75
C TRP A 141 10.17 -5.61 -9.87
N ALA A 142 10.67 -5.48 -8.63
CA ALA A 142 10.29 -4.43 -7.67
C ALA A 142 11.42 -3.40 -7.43
N ARG A 143 12.61 -3.61 -7.97
CA ARG A 143 13.81 -2.84 -7.63
C ARG A 143 13.65 -1.36 -7.96
N THR A 144 13.18 -1.02 -9.13
CA THR A 144 12.98 0.37 -9.57
C THR A 144 11.95 1.07 -8.69
N GLN A 145 10.82 0.42 -8.42
CA GLN A 145 9.75 0.98 -7.61
C GLN A 145 10.14 1.11 -6.13
N MET A 146 10.86 0.13 -5.59
CA MET A 146 11.38 0.23 -4.23
C MET A 146 12.38 1.38 -4.09
N SER A 147 13.27 1.55 -5.07
CA SER A 147 14.21 2.68 -5.13
C SER A 147 13.48 4.02 -5.13
N ALA A 148 12.43 4.15 -5.95
CA ALA A 148 11.59 5.34 -5.99
C ALA A 148 10.88 5.59 -4.64
N ALA A 149 10.30 4.57 -4.06
CA ALA A 149 9.61 4.68 -2.77
C ALA A 149 10.55 5.13 -1.64
N VAL A 150 11.77 4.65 -1.62
CA VAL A 150 12.80 5.11 -0.66
C VAL A 150 13.19 6.56 -0.94
N ALA A 151 13.45 6.92 -2.20
CA ALA A 151 13.83 8.29 -2.58
C ALA A 151 12.75 9.32 -2.23
N LEU A 152 11.48 8.94 -2.34
CA LEU A 152 10.32 9.79 -2.03
C LEU A 152 9.95 9.82 -0.53
N GLY A 153 10.69 9.12 0.31
CA GLY A 153 10.45 9.10 1.76
C GLY A 153 9.26 8.25 2.19
N LEU A 154 8.80 7.32 1.35
CA LEU A 154 7.67 6.44 1.66
C LEU A 154 8.12 5.24 2.50
N ILE A 155 9.30 4.74 2.24
CA ILE A 155 9.91 3.60 2.93
C ILE A 155 11.27 4.03 3.47
N SER A 156 11.41 4.01 4.80
CA SER A 156 12.65 4.37 5.49
C SER A 156 13.39 3.18 6.09
N GLY A 157 12.75 2.01 6.08
CA GLY A 157 13.27 0.79 6.66
C GLY A 157 12.62 0.43 8.00
N VAL A 158 12.79 -0.83 8.38
CA VAL A 158 12.37 -1.39 9.66
C VAL A 158 13.60 -1.50 10.54
N PRO A 159 13.63 -0.89 11.73
CA PRO A 159 14.78 -0.96 12.63
C PRO A 159 14.88 -2.36 13.25
N ILE A 160 16.00 -3.02 13.03
CA ILE A 160 16.34 -4.32 13.61
C ILE A 160 17.79 -4.25 14.10
N ASP A 161 18.01 -4.44 15.41
CA ASP A 161 19.33 -4.38 16.03
C ASP A 161 20.15 -3.13 15.66
N GLY A 162 19.49 -1.98 15.65
CA GLY A 162 20.13 -0.68 15.38
C GLY A 162 20.41 -0.39 13.91
N ARG A 163 19.94 -1.21 12.99
CA ARG A 163 20.07 -1.02 11.54
C ARG A 163 18.71 -1.04 10.86
N ASP A 164 18.57 -0.29 9.78
CA ASP A 164 17.33 -0.24 9.01
C ASP A 164 17.35 -1.28 7.89
N TYR A 165 16.31 -2.13 7.84
CA TYR A 165 16.11 -3.17 6.82
C TYR A 165 14.91 -2.83 5.96
N LEU A 166 14.96 -3.14 4.66
CA LEU A 166 13.82 -2.96 3.75
C LEU A 166 12.72 -4.01 3.99
N CYS A 167 13.10 -5.21 4.36
CA CYS A 167 12.20 -6.36 4.55
C CYS A 167 11.24 -6.55 3.36
N PRO A 168 11.77 -6.67 2.12
CA PRO A 168 10.94 -6.56 0.92
C PRO A 168 9.87 -7.64 0.79
N GLN A 169 10.16 -8.87 1.22
CA GLN A 169 9.21 -9.98 1.15
C GLN A 169 8.33 -10.13 2.39
N ASP A 170 8.57 -9.33 3.43
CA ASP A 170 7.71 -9.37 4.63
C ASP A 170 6.34 -8.78 4.30
N SER A 171 5.30 -9.32 4.95
CA SER A 171 3.95 -8.80 4.86
C SER A 171 3.88 -7.40 5.45
N ALA A 172 3.22 -6.48 4.75
CA ALA A 172 2.98 -5.14 5.26
C ALA A 172 1.82 -5.15 6.26
N THR A 173 2.06 -4.61 7.46
CA THR A 173 1.00 -4.44 8.46
C THR A 173 0.11 -3.24 8.11
N ARG A 174 -1.10 -3.20 8.67
CA ARG A 174 -2.04 -2.10 8.44
C ARG A 174 -1.48 -0.76 8.90
N GLU A 175 -0.76 -0.72 10.02
CA GLU A 175 -0.09 0.50 10.49
C GLU A 175 1.06 0.94 9.59
N GLN A 176 1.83 0.00 9.03
CA GLN A 176 2.86 0.30 8.04
C GLN A 176 2.25 0.87 6.75
N VAL A 177 1.20 0.24 6.25
CA VAL A 177 0.47 0.73 5.06
C VAL A 177 -0.09 2.13 5.30
N ALA A 178 -0.72 2.37 6.46
CA ALA A 178 -1.27 3.68 6.80
C ALA A 178 -0.20 4.78 6.81
N THR A 179 0.97 4.49 7.38
CA THR A 179 2.09 5.44 7.45
C THR A 179 2.67 5.71 6.05
N ILE A 180 2.84 4.68 5.24
CA ILE A 180 3.30 4.81 3.85
C ILE A 180 2.29 5.60 3.02
N LEU A 181 0.99 5.36 3.18
CA LEU A 181 -0.07 6.08 2.46
C LEU A 181 -0.10 7.57 2.80
N MET A 182 0.03 7.93 4.07
CA MET A 182 0.12 9.34 4.46
C MET A 182 1.30 10.02 3.78
N ALA A 183 2.48 9.40 3.81
CA ALA A 183 3.66 9.92 3.14
C ALA A 183 3.45 10.01 1.63
N PHE A 184 2.83 9.00 1.02
CA PHE A 184 2.49 8.99 -0.41
C PHE A 184 1.58 10.15 -0.79
N CYS A 185 0.49 10.33 -0.05
CA CYS A 185 -0.44 11.42 -0.31
C CYS A 185 0.25 12.79 -0.19
N ARG A 186 1.08 12.98 0.83
CA ARG A 186 1.75 14.26 1.06
C ARG A 186 2.91 14.51 0.11
N ASN A 187 3.81 13.56 -0.04
CA ASN A 187 5.08 13.74 -0.77
C ASN A 187 4.93 13.58 -2.29
N VAL A 188 3.99 12.75 -2.74
CA VAL A 188 3.84 12.39 -4.16
C VAL A 188 2.61 13.06 -4.77
N LEU A 189 1.47 12.96 -4.09
CA LEU A 189 0.21 13.52 -4.60
C LEU A 189 -0.04 14.96 -4.14
N HIS A 190 0.78 15.49 -3.24
CA HIS A 190 0.67 16.84 -2.66
C HIS A 190 -0.71 17.14 -2.06
N LYS A 191 -1.33 16.10 -1.48
CA LYS A 191 -2.59 16.22 -0.72
C LYS A 191 -2.28 16.55 0.75
N PRO A 192 -3.08 17.42 1.38
CA PRO A 192 -2.89 17.78 2.78
C PRO A 192 -3.09 16.63 3.76
#